data_1d1446b0bdae68724b43f78fa866d135
#
_entry.id   1d1446b0bdae68724b43f78fa866d135
#
_cell.length_a   1.000
_cell.length_b   1.000
_cell.length_c   1.000
_cell.angle_alpha   90.00
_cell.angle_beta   90.00
_cell.angle_gamma   90.00
#
_symmetry.space_group_name_H-M   'P 1'
#
loop_
_entity.id
_entity.type
_entity.pdbx_description
1 polymer ?
#
loop_
_entity_poly.entity_id
_entity_poly.type
_entity_poly.pdbx_seq_one_letter_code
_entity_poly.pdbx_strand_id
1 'polypeptide(L)'
;MATNQVLAVDLGQSGTRFKQGDLLITSDRGKVAGENPTEALRAAFETTQRFEADVVALSCTGFYGVVSEPQQYLDLCRQFFGATQVAVIDDGLAGFVGALGGRNGVVLSVGGGVVAIGGL
;
A
#
# COMPACT_ATOMS: atom_id res chain seq x y z
N MET A 1 14.30 -12.78 20.54
CA MET A 1 12.90 -12.32 20.70
C MET A 1 12.44 -11.68 19.43
N ALA A 2 11.39 -12.20 18.88
CA ALA A 2 10.84 -11.61 17.67
C ALA A 2 10.05 -10.37 18.06
N THR A 3 10.44 -9.22 17.54
CA THR A 3 9.59 -8.04 17.55
C THR A 3 8.75 -8.07 16.28
N ASN A 4 7.48 -7.75 16.39
CA ASN A 4 6.63 -7.65 15.21
C ASN A 4 7.19 -6.57 14.30
N GLN A 5 7.61 -6.98 13.10
CA GLN A 5 8.10 -6.06 12.10
C GLN A 5 6.96 -5.72 11.15
N VAL A 6 6.71 -4.45 11.00
CA VAL A 6 5.68 -3.93 10.09
C VAL A 6 6.37 -3.28 8.90
N LEU A 7 5.96 -3.69 7.70
CA LEU A 7 6.35 -3.04 6.47
C LEU A 7 5.14 -2.31 5.90
N ALA A 8 5.28 -1.03 5.66
CA ALA A 8 4.26 -0.23 4.98
C ALA A 8 4.64 -0.08 3.52
N VAL A 9 3.71 -0.35 2.63
CA VAL A 9 3.90 -0.24 1.19
C VAL A 9 2.81 0.66 0.62
N ASP A 10 3.22 1.65 -0.15
CA ASP A 10 2.31 2.57 -0.83
C ASP A 10 2.52 2.42 -2.34
N LEU A 11 1.56 1.81 -3.01
CA LEU A 11 1.57 1.63 -4.46
C LEU A 11 0.81 2.77 -5.11
N GLY A 12 1.54 3.69 -5.72
CA GLY A 12 0.99 4.79 -6.50
C GLY A 12 1.09 4.57 -8.00
N GLN A 13 0.64 5.54 -8.76
CA GLN A 13 0.71 5.50 -10.22
C GLN A 13 2.14 5.69 -10.74
N SER A 14 2.92 6.53 -10.07
CA SER A 14 4.27 6.89 -10.52
C SER A 14 5.39 6.17 -9.79
N GLY A 15 5.08 5.35 -8.80
CA GLY A 15 6.08 4.61 -8.05
C GLY A 15 5.51 3.94 -6.81
N THR A 16 6.35 3.19 -6.14
CA THR A 16 5.99 2.46 -4.92
C THR A 16 6.97 2.84 -3.81
N ARG A 17 6.46 3.10 -2.63
CA ARG A 17 7.26 3.42 -1.45
C ARG A 17 7.15 2.29 -0.43
N PHE A 18 8.30 1.98 0.18
CA PHE A 18 8.41 0.93 1.21
C PHE A 18 8.99 1.59 2.45
N LYS A 19 8.32 1.43 3.57
CA LYS A 19 8.81 1.97 4.84
C LYS A 19 8.79 0.90 5.93
N GLN A 20 9.92 0.74 6.58
CA GLN A 20 10.07 -0.14 7.74
C GLN A 20 10.94 0.57 8.78
N GLY A 21 10.35 0.92 9.92
CA GLY A 21 11.02 1.78 10.89
C GLY A 21 11.40 3.11 10.27
N ASP A 22 12.68 3.47 10.33
CA ASP A 22 13.20 4.71 9.73
C ASP A 22 13.68 4.53 8.29
N LEU A 23 13.66 3.30 7.77
CA LEU A 23 14.10 3.02 6.41
C LEU A 23 12.98 3.30 5.42
N LEU A 24 13.27 4.15 4.44
CA LEU A 24 12.37 4.45 3.33
C LEU A 24 13.07 4.12 2.02
N ILE A 25 12.45 3.25 1.24
CA ILE A 25 12.93 2.85 -0.09
C ILE A 25 11.86 3.22 -1.10
N THR A 26 12.27 3.76 -2.23
CA THR A 26 11.36 4.13 -3.32
C THR A 26 11.71 3.33 -4.57
N SER A 27 10.69 2.80 -5.23
CA SER A 27 10.81 2.14 -6.53
C SER A 27 10.08 2.98 -7.58
N ASP A 28 10.64 3.05 -8.78
CA ASP A 28 10.00 3.74 -9.91
C ASP A 28 8.82 2.94 -10.47
N ARG A 29 8.66 1.70 -10.07
CA ARG A 29 7.56 0.85 -10.54
C ARG A 29 6.28 1.18 -9.79
N GLY A 30 5.36 1.81 -10.48
CA GLY A 30 4.01 2.09 -9.99
C GLY A 30 2.96 1.26 -10.73
N LYS A 31 1.70 1.54 -10.46
CA LYS A 31 0.56 0.90 -11.11
C LYS A 31 0.02 1.81 -12.22
N VAL A 32 0.05 1.35 -13.45
CA VAL A 32 -0.59 2.06 -14.56
C VAL A 32 -2.10 1.78 -14.59
N ALA A 33 -2.85 2.66 -15.23
CA ALA A 33 -4.30 2.49 -15.34
C ALA A 33 -4.63 1.16 -16.04
N GLY A 34 -5.58 0.42 -15.48
CA GLY A 34 -6.00 -0.88 -16.00
C GLY A 34 -5.13 -2.07 -15.58
N GLU A 35 -4.00 -1.83 -14.95
CA GLU A 35 -3.13 -2.89 -14.48
C GLU A 35 -3.69 -3.53 -13.21
N ASN A 36 -3.51 -4.85 -13.07
CA ASN A 36 -3.88 -5.55 -11.85
C ASN A 36 -2.96 -5.13 -10.71
N PRO A 37 -3.50 -4.72 -9.54
CA PRO A 37 -2.67 -4.28 -8.42
C PRO A 37 -1.67 -5.33 -7.93
N THR A 38 -2.02 -6.61 -7.93
CA THR A 38 -1.10 -7.67 -7.49
C THR A 38 0.08 -7.83 -8.44
N GLU A 39 -0.13 -7.63 -9.74
CA GLU A 39 0.97 -7.68 -10.72
C GLU A 39 1.90 -6.48 -10.55
N ALA A 40 1.34 -5.29 -10.33
CA ALA A 40 2.12 -4.09 -10.06
C ALA A 40 2.94 -4.21 -8.77
N LEU A 41 2.34 -4.76 -7.72
CA LEU A 41 3.03 -5.00 -6.44
C LEU A 41 4.16 -6.01 -6.62
N ARG A 42 3.91 -7.12 -7.34
CA ARG A 42 4.94 -8.12 -7.60
C ARG A 42 6.13 -7.49 -8.31
N ALA A 43 5.88 -6.71 -9.34
CA ALA A 43 6.93 -6.03 -10.08
C ALA A 43 7.73 -5.07 -9.18
N ALA A 44 7.05 -4.31 -8.33
CA ALA A 44 7.70 -3.41 -7.37
C ALA A 44 8.52 -4.19 -6.34
N PHE A 45 8.00 -5.29 -5.82
CA PHE A 45 8.71 -6.12 -4.84
C PHE A 45 9.97 -6.75 -5.43
N GLU A 46 9.95 -7.08 -6.71
CA GLU A 46 11.13 -7.64 -7.40
C GLU A 46 12.23 -6.60 -7.61
N THR A 47 11.91 -5.32 -7.59
CA THR A 47 12.88 -4.24 -7.83
C THR A 47 13.49 -3.69 -6.55
N THR A 48 12.96 -4.06 -5.38
CA THR A 48 13.43 -3.53 -4.11
C THR A 48 14.35 -4.52 -3.40
N GLN A 49 15.01 -4.04 -2.35
CA GLN A 49 15.76 -4.92 -1.45
C GLN A 49 14.78 -5.87 -0.76
N ARG A 50 15.29 -6.98 -0.26
CA ARG A 50 14.48 -7.92 0.48
C ARG A 50 14.19 -7.39 1.89
N PHE A 51 12.92 -7.27 2.21
CA PHE A 51 12.46 -6.98 3.56
C PHE A 51 12.02 -8.27 4.25
N GLU A 52 12.06 -8.27 5.56
CA GLU A 52 11.39 -9.28 6.40
C GLU A 52 10.35 -8.56 7.23
N ALA A 53 9.12 -9.07 7.22
CA ALA A 53 8.02 -8.45 7.94
C ALA A 53 6.98 -9.49 8.34
N ASP A 54 6.48 -9.39 9.57
CA ASP A 54 5.39 -10.21 10.06
C ASP A 54 4.04 -9.68 9.55
N VAL A 55 3.94 -8.38 9.45
CA VAL A 55 2.73 -7.66 9.02
C VAL A 55 3.10 -6.71 7.90
N VAL A 56 2.32 -6.72 6.83
CA VAL A 56 2.45 -5.77 5.73
C VAL A 56 1.18 -4.95 5.61
N ALA A 57 1.33 -3.64 5.62
CA ALA A 57 0.23 -2.72 5.37
C ALA A 57 0.37 -2.17 3.96
N LEU A 58 -0.59 -2.49 3.10
CA LEU A 58 -0.60 -2.08 1.69
C LEU A 58 -1.61 -0.97 1.47
N SER A 59 -1.15 0.14 0.91
CA SER A 59 -2.00 1.21 0.39
C SER A 59 -1.85 1.21 -1.12
N CYS A 60 -2.93 1.01 -1.85
CA CYS A 60 -2.88 0.81 -3.28
C CYS A 60 -3.86 1.72 -4.02
N THR A 61 -3.42 2.28 -5.13
CA THR A 61 -4.29 3.03 -6.03
C THR A 61 -5.16 2.09 -6.87
N GLY A 62 -6.31 2.57 -7.31
CA GLY A 62 -7.14 1.88 -8.30
C GLY A 62 -8.10 0.85 -7.77
N PHE A 63 -8.37 0.82 -6.47
CA PHE A 63 -9.36 -0.09 -5.87
C PHE A 63 -10.78 0.46 -5.90
N TYR A 64 -10.94 1.77 -6.01
CA TYR A 64 -12.24 2.44 -5.93
C TYR A 64 -13.01 2.07 -4.63
N GLY A 65 -12.26 1.95 -3.53
CA GLY A 65 -12.80 1.62 -2.21
C GLY A 65 -13.05 0.13 -1.95
N VAL A 66 -12.83 -0.74 -2.92
CA VAL A 66 -13.09 -2.18 -2.78
C VAL A 66 -11.83 -2.98 -3.07
N VAL A 67 -11.48 -3.85 -2.13
CA VAL A 67 -10.40 -4.82 -2.32
C VAL A 67 -11.02 -6.17 -2.69
N SER A 68 -10.75 -6.62 -3.90
CA SER A 68 -11.15 -7.97 -4.35
C SER A 68 -10.01 -8.96 -4.12
N GLU A 69 -10.37 -10.20 -3.85
CA GLU A 69 -9.43 -11.32 -3.73
C GLU A 69 -8.31 -11.07 -2.72
N PRO A 70 -8.63 -10.74 -1.45
CA PRO A 70 -7.62 -10.37 -0.46
C PRO A 70 -6.56 -11.44 -0.21
N GLN A 71 -6.88 -12.72 -0.44
CA GLN A 71 -5.93 -13.80 -0.27
C GLN A 71 -4.71 -13.67 -1.17
N GLN A 72 -4.87 -13.12 -2.37
CA GLN A 72 -3.75 -12.91 -3.29
C GLN A 72 -2.68 -11.98 -2.70
N TYR A 73 -3.11 -10.95 -1.97
CA TYR A 73 -2.19 -10.01 -1.32
C TYR A 73 -1.42 -10.68 -0.18
N LEU A 74 -2.09 -11.51 0.60
CA LEU A 74 -1.42 -12.26 1.66
C LEU A 74 -0.41 -13.23 1.09
N ASP A 75 -0.76 -13.97 0.04
CA ASP A 75 0.14 -14.92 -0.61
C ASP A 75 1.38 -14.22 -1.16
N LEU A 76 1.19 -13.06 -1.79
CA LEU A 76 2.28 -12.27 -2.34
C LEU A 76 3.22 -11.75 -1.24
N CYS A 77 2.68 -11.21 -0.17
CA CYS A 77 3.49 -10.71 0.95
C CYS A 77 4.18 -11.83 1.71
N ARG A 78 3.55 -13.00 1.81
CA ARG A 78 4.19 -14.17 2.40
C ARG A 78 5.37 -14.63 1.57
N GLN A 79 5.22 -14.66 0.25
CA GLN A 79 6.27 -15.08 -0.68
C GLN A 79 7.49 -14.15 -0.61
N PHE A 80 7.27 -12.84 -0.59
CA PHE A 80 8.37 -11.87 -0.66
C PHE A 80 8.93 -11.47 0.70
N PHE A 81 8.12 -11.45 1.75
CA PHE A 81 8.52 -10.88 3.05
C PHE A 81 8.35 -11.82 4.23
N GLY A 82 7.78 -13.00 4.02
CA GLY A 82 7.46 -13.94 5.10
C GLY A 82 6.31 -13.49 5.99
N ALA A 83 5.46 -12.58 5.51
CA ALA A 83 4.38 -12.02 6.31
C ALA A 83 3.30 -13.06 6.63
N THR A 84 2.73 -12.96 7.81
CA THR A 84 1.60 -13.79 8.26
C THR A 84 0.29 -13.01 8.26
N GLN A 85 0.35 -11.68 8.19
CA GLN A 85 -0.81 -10.82 8.16
C GLN A 85 -0.61 -9.70 7.14
N VAL A 86 -1.68 -9.34 6.45
CA VAL A 86 -1.67 -8.21 5.54
C VAL A 86 -2.94 -7.38 5.71
N ALA A 87 -2.79 -6.07 5.74
CA ALA A 87 -3.89 -5.12 5.66
C ALA A 87 -3.79 -4.42 4.32
N VAL A 88 -4.89 -4.39 3.58
CA VAL A 88 -4.93 -3.77 2.25
C VAL A 88 -6.03 -2.73 2.24
N ILE A 89 -5.70 -1.51 1.87
CA ILE A 89 -6.69 -0.45 1.76
C ILE A 89 -6.46 0.38 0.48
N ASP A 90 -7.52 1.03 0.05
CA ASP A 90 -7.45 2.01 -1.02
C ASP A 90 -6.57 3.20 -0.58
N ASP A 91 -5.73 3.72 -1.46
CA ASP A 91 -4.81 4.80 -1.13
C ASP A 91 -5.52 6.11 -0.75
N GLY A 92 -6.69 6.36 -1.33
CA GLY A 92 -7.51 7.50 -0.95
C GLY A 92 -8.00 7.39 0.49
N LEU A 93 -8.44 6.19 0.88
CA LEU A 93 -8.86 5.94 2.27
C LEU A 93 -7.68 6.01 3.23
N ALA A 94 -6.52 5.50 2.85
CA ALA A 94 -5.31 5.60 3.65
C ALA A 94 -4.93 7.07 3.87
N GLY A 95 -5.00 7.89 2.82
CA GLY A 95 -4.75 9.33 2.92
C GLY A 95 -5.74 10.04 3.82
N PHE A 96 -7.02 9.69 3.74
CA PHE A 96 -8.06 10.24 4.59
C PHE A 96 -7.80 9.93 6.07
N VAL A 97 -7.51 8.68 6.40
CA VAL A 97 -7.22 8.28 7.78
C VAL A 97 -5.92 8.94 8.27
N GLY A 98 -4.90 8.97 7.44
CA GLY A 98 -3.61 9.58 7.80
C GLY A 98 -3.71 11.08 8.05
N ALA A 99 -4.50 11.80 7.23
CA ALA A 99 -4.64 13.24 7.37
C ALA A 99 -5.54 13.66 8.53
N LEU A 100 -6.63 12.92 8.79
CA LEU A 100 -7.63 13.30 9.76
C LEU A 100 -7.57 12.52 11.08
N GLY A 101 -6.80 11.44 11.14
CA GLY A 101 -6.64 10.66 12.36
C GLY A 101 -7.96 10.10 12.90
N GLY A 102 -8.86 9.70 12.01
CA GLY A 102 -10.18 9.21 12.38
C GLY A 102 -11.23 10.29 12.67
N ARG A 103 -10.89 11.56 12.50
CA ARG A 103 -11.83 12.68 12.68
C ARG A 103 -12.66 12.87 11.42
N ASN A 104 -13.81 13.51 11.59
CA ASN A 104 -14.67 13.90 10.47
C ASN A 104 -14.01 14.98 9.62
N GLY A 105 -14.25 14.94 8.33
CA GLY A 105 -13.72 15.97 7.44
C GLY A 105 -13.70 15.55 5.99
N VAL A 106 -13.01 16.32 5.18
CA VAL A 106 -12.78 16.05 3.76
C VAL A 106 -11.28 16.16 3.48
N VAL A 107 -10.75 15.17 2.78
CA VAL A 107 -9.37 15.20 2.31
C VAL A 107 -9.39 15.26 0.79
N LEU A 108 -8.65 16.21 0.23
CA LEU A 108 -8.45 16.36 -1.19
C LEU A 108 -7.00 15.95 -1.51
N SER A 109 -6.84 14.94 -2.32
CA SER A 109 -5.55 14.51 -2.82
C SER A 109 -5.40 14.93 -4.26
N VAL A 110 -4.33 15.67 -4.56
CA VAL A 110 -4.05 16.19 -5.91
C VAL A 110 -2.67 15.70 -6.34
N GLY A 111 -2.63 15.04 -7.49
CA GLY A 111 -1.40 14.52 -8.07
C GLY A 111 -1.61 14.30 -9.56
N GLY A 112 -1.39 13.07 -10.07
CA GLY A 112 -1.75 12.72 -11.43
C GLY A 112 -3.25 12.73 -11.72
N GLY A 113 -4.06 12.80 -10.65
CA GLY A 113 -5.51 12.97 -10.67
C GLY A 113 -5.94 13.70 -9.41
N VAL A 114 -7.24 13.86 -9.23
CA VAL A 114 -7.83 14.48 -8.05
C VAL A 114 -8.77 13.50 -7.39
N VAL A 115 -8.57 13.25 -6.09
CA VAL A 115 -9.43 12.39 -5.28
C VAL A 115 -9.90 13.18 -4.07
N ALA A 116 -11.21 13.15 -3.83
CA ALA A 116 -11.80 13.77 -2.66
C ALA A 116 -12.54 12.70 -1.84
N ILE A 117 -12.26 12.63 -0.56
CA ILE A 117 -12.90 11.70 0.36
C ILE A 117 -13.42 12.49 1.55
N GLY A 118 -14.72 12.34 1.82
CA GLY A 118 -15.38 12.93 2.97
C GLY A 118 -15.90 11.85 3.90
N GLY A 119 -15.88 12.12 5.19
CA GLY A 119 -16.38 11.20 6.21
C GLY A 119 -16.99 11.96 7.39
N LEU A 120 -17.97 11.32 7.97
CA LEU A 120 -18.68 11.85 9.15
C LEU A 120 -18.31 11.04 10.39
#